data_e622c70d816a05c9e31b30a44d844a22
#
_entry.id   e622c70d816a05c9e31b30a44d844a22
#
_cell.length_a   1.000
_cell.length_b   1.000
_cell.length_c   1.000
_cell.angle_alpha   90.00
_cell.angle_beta   90.00
_cell.angle_gamma   90.00
#
_symmetry.space_group_name_H-M   'P 1'
#
loop_
_entity.id
_entity.type
_entity.pdbx_description
1 polymer ?
#
loop_
_entity_poly.entity_id
_entity_poly.type
_entity_poly.pdbx_seq_one_letter_code
_entity_poly.pdbx_strand_id
1 'polypeptide(L)'
;MDPVDILAGVSSDWLTYLTWILALVLAAVVLLLRRPRRPDLALFAGIHVFIAASLAAGIYVLNHLGEGRWGGDKEARLDPPSLSETPMVGQFLEPLDGTLSGVADVVNEFVDFKAAFPVALDFFVAAGWALAVAVPVGLIVLFGNAWESKRRKAEFAASRKELAQLRAELDSVKQHVGYRSGADII
;
A
#
# COMPACT_ATOMS: atom_id res chain seq x y z
N MET A 1 -15.64 15.08 -14.64
CA MET A 1 -15.16 15.07 -13.25
C MET A 1 -13.97 14.14 -13.20
N ASP A 2 -12.79 14.71 -13.23
CA ASP A 2 -11.56 13.90 -13.14
C ASP A 2 -11.46 13.32 -11.73
N PRO A 3 -11.07 12.04 -11.58
CA PRO A 3 -10.92 11.42 -10.26
C PRO A 3 -9.92 12.16 -9.35
N VAL A 4 -9.13 13.06 -9.90
CA VAL A 4 -8.17 13.91 -9.19
C VAL A 4 -8.88 15.06 -8.43
N ASP A 5 -10.04 15.54 -8.92
CA ASP A 5 -10.80 16.61 -8.27
C ASP A 5 -11.43 16.20 -6.94
N ILE A 6 -11.65 14.90 -6.73
CA ILE A 6 -12.20 14.38 -5.46
C ILE A 6 -11.19 14.56 -4.31
N LEU A 7 -9.90 14.62 -4.63
CA LEU A 7 -8.82 14.82 -3.66
C LEU A 7 -8.45 16.30 -3.47
N ALA A 8 -9.07 17.20 -4.22
CA ALA A 8 -8.76 18.64 -4.24
C ALA A 8 -9.05 19.41 -2.92
N GLY A 9 -9.34 18.76 -1.84
CA GLY A 9 -9.57 19.37 -0.51
C GLY A 9 -8.99 18.58 0.65
N VAL A 10 -8.17 17.57 0.34
CA VAL A 10 -7.68 16.60 1.33
C VAL A 10 -6.50 17.19 2.09
N SER A 11 -6.63 17.32 3.42
CA SER A 11 -5.54 17.69 4.34
C SER A 11 -4.57 16.52 4.56
N SER A 12 -3.37 16.82 5.09
CA SER A 12 -2.36 15.81 5.48
C SER A 12 -2.93 14.75 6.43
N ASP A 13 -3.74 15.18 7.39
CA ASP A 13 -4.37 14.27 8.36
C ASP A 13 -5.33 13.29 7.68
N TRP A 14 -6.13 13.78 6.74
CA TRP A 14 -7.04 12.95 5.97
C TRP A 14 -6.31 11.91 5.12
N LEU A 15 -5.20 12.28 4.48
CA LEU A 15 -4.35 11.33 3.76
C LEU A 15 -3.82 10.24 4.69
N THR A 16 -3.39 10.61 5.89
CA THR A 16 -2.93 9.65 6.91
C THR A 16 -4.04 8.68 7.30
N TYR A 17 -5.25 9.16 7.58
CA TYR A 17 -6.40 8.27 7.87
C TYR A 17 -6.72 7.36 6.69
N LEU A 18 -6.65 7.86 5.48
CA LEU A 18 -6.98 7.11 4.27
C LEU A 18 -5.99 5.96 4.04
N THR A 19 -4.69 6.17 4.29
CA THR A 19 -3.68 5.10 4.20
C THR A 19 -3.96 3.98 5.21
N TRP A 20 -4.32 4.32 6.45
CA TRP A 20 -4.67 3.34 7.48
C TRP A 20 -5.96 2.59 7.16
N ILE A 21 -7.01 3.29 6.76
CA ILE A 21 -8.29 2.69 6.40
C ILE A 21 -8.11 1.70 5.25
N LEU A 22 -7.38 2.09 4.20
CA LEU A 22 -7.13 1.23 3.04
C LEU A 22 -6.39 -0.05 3.44
N ALA A 23 -5.35 0.07 4.27
CA ALA A 23 -4.58 -1.06 4.77
C ALA A 23 -5.44 -2.02 5.62
N LEU A 24 -6.26 -1.47 6.53
CA LEU A 24 -7.14 -2.26 7.41
C LEU A 24 -8.25 -2.95 6.62
N VAL A 25 -8.89 -2.25 5.68
CA VAL A 25 -9.94 -2.83 4.83
C VAL A 25 -9.39 -4.00 4.03
N LEU A 26 -8.21 -3.85 3.41
CA LEU A 26 -7.63 -4.94 2.64
C LEU A 26 -7.20 -6.10 3.53
N ALA A 27 -6.60 -5.85 4.69
CA ALA A 27 -6.29 -6.89 5.66
C ALA A 27 -7.55 -7.66 6.08
N ALA A 28 -8.66 -6.96 6.35
CA ALA A 28 -9.95 -7.56 6.69
C ALA A 28 -10.52 -8.39 5.53
N VAL A 29 -10.46 -7.89 4.31
CA VAL A 29 -10.91 -8.63 3.10
C VAL A 29 -10.11 -9.91 2.92
N VAL A 30 -8.79 -9.86 3.05
CA VAL A 30 -7.92 -11.06 2.93
C VAL A 30 -8.24 -12.06 4.04
N LEU A 31 -8.48 -11.59 5.28
CA LEU A 31 -8.86 -12.43 6.41
C LEU A 31 -10.20 -13.14 6.18
N LEU A 32 -11.20 -12.41 5.66
CA LEU A 32 -12.53 -12.95 5.36
C LEU A 32 -12.50 -13.95 4.20
N LEU A 33 -11.79 -13.63 3.11
CA LEU A 33 -11.71 -14.49 1.93
C LEU A 33 -10.95 -15.80 2.17
N ARG A 34 -9.89 -15.74 2.98
CA ARG A 34 -9.03 -16.92 3.24
C ARG A 34 -9.41 -17.73 4.46
N ARG A 35 -10.52 -17.42 5.14
CA ARG A 35 -10.93 -17.98 6.44
C ARG A 35 -9.87 -17.74 7.55
N PRO A 36 -10.24 -17.66 8.85
CA PRO A 36 -9.35 -17.21 9.95
C PRO A 36 -8.18 -18.18 10.24
N ARG A 37 -7.89 -19.11 9.33
CA ARG A 37 -6.77 -20.06 9.49
C ARG A 37 -5.39 -19.49 9.25
N ARG A 38 -5.27 -18.29 8.66
CA ARG A 38 -3.97 -17.67 8.34
C ARG A 38 -4.00 -16.15 8.51
N PRO A 39 -4.00 -15.67 9.75
CA PRO A 39 -3.97 -14.24 10.04
C PRO A 39 -2.64 -13.58 9.60
N ASP A 40 -1.56 -14.37 9.51
CA ASP A 40 -0.24 -13.97 9.03
C ASP A 40 -0.27 -13.39 7.61
N LEU A 41 -1.04 -14.00 6.70
CA LEU A 41 -1.19 -13.50 5.33
C LEU A 41 -2.00 -12.20 5.26
N ALA A 42 -3.01 -12.05 6.12
CA ALA A 42 -3.80 -10.83 6.17
C ALA A 42 -2.96 -9.66 6.68
N LEU A 43 -2.16 -9.89 7.74
CA LEU A 43 -1.22 -8.91 8.26
C LEU A 43 -0.18 -8.51 7.20
N PHE A 44 0.41 -9.49 6.53
CA PHE A 44 1.39 -9.25 5.47
C PHE A 44 0.82 -8.41 4.32
N ALA A 45 -0.41 -8.74 3.86
CA ALA A 45 -1.11 -7.99 2.83
C ALA A 45 -1.41 -6.54 3.28
N GLY A 46 -1.90 -6.36 4.52
CA GLY A 46 -2.17 -5.04 5.08
C GLY A 46 -0.94 -4.15 5.14
N ILE A 47 0.21 -4.69 5.58
CA ILE A 47 1.48 -3.97 5.62
C ILE A 47 1.90 -3.51 4.21
N HIS A 48 1.79 -4.37 3.19
CA HIS A 48 2.17 -4.01 1.82
C HIS A 48 1.28 -2.91 1.23
N VAL A 49 -0.01 -2.97 1.52
CA VAL A 49 -0.92 -1.90 1.09
C VAL A 49 -0.65 -0.59 1.83
N PHE A 50 -0.33 -0.66 3.12
CA PHE A 50 0.07 0.52 3.87
C PHE A 50 1.33 1.18 3.27
N ILE A 51 2.35 0.38 2.93
CA ILE A 51 3.57 0.88 2.27
C ILE A 51 3.22 1.56 0.95
N ALA A 52 2.44 0.89 0.08
CA ALA A 52 2.07 1.42 -1.22
C ALA A 52 1.24 2.71 -1.10
N ALA A 53 0.27 2.75 -0.18
CA ALA A 53 -0.57 3.92 0.06
C ALA A 53 0.23 5.09 0.63
N SER A 54 1.17 4.83 1.56
CA SER A 54 2.04 5.87 2.12
C SER A 54 2.99 6.45 1.07
N LEU A 55 3.58 5.61 0.21
CA LEU A 55 4.40 6.11 -0.90
C LEU A 55 3.58 6.94 -1.87
N ALA A 56 2.37 6.49 -2.23
CA ALA A 56 1.47 7.23 -3.11
C ALA A 56 1.07 8.58 -2.50
N ALA A 57 0.77 8.62 -1.19
CA ALA A 57 0.46 9.85 -0.48
C ALA A 57 1.64 10.83 -0.47
N GLY A 58 2.87 10.36 -0.21
CA GLY A 58 4.06 11.18 -0.27
C GLY A 58 4.32 11.77 -1.67
N ILE A 59 4.16 10.97 -2.72
CA ILE A 59 4.27 11.43 -4.12
C ILE A 59 3.16 12.44 -4.44
N TYR A 60 1.93 12.19 -3.97
CA TYR A 60 0.81 13.11 -4.16
C TYR A 60 1.10 14.49 -3.55
N VAL A 61 1.62 14.53 -2.32
CA VAL A 61 2.03 15.77 -1.66
C VAL A 61 3.08 16.52 -2.49
N LEU A 62 4.10 15.80 -2.98
CA LEU A 62 5.16 16.41 -3.80
C LEU A 62 4.64 16.94 -5.16
N ASN A 63 3.63 16.32 -5.74
CA ASN A 63 3.04 16.79 -7.00
C ASN A 63 2.10 17.99 -6.83
N HIS A 64 1.70 18.31 -5.59
CA HIS A 64 0.75 19.38 -5.29
C HIS A 64 1.35 20.41 -4.32
N LEU A 65 2.65 20.73 -4.50
CA LEU A 65 3.42 21.63 -3.64
C LEU A 65 2.82 23.05 -3.55
N GLY A 66 2.30 23.58 -4.66
CA GLY A 66 1.80 24.96 -4.77
C GLY A 66 0.40 25.20 -4.19
N GLU A 67 -0.26 24.20 -3.63
CA GLU A 67 -1.67 24.35 -3.24
C GLU A 67 -1.90 24.92 -1.82
N GLY A 68 -0.84 25.26 -1.08
CA GLY A 68 -0.93 25.91 0.25
C GLY A 68 -1.69 25.12 1.32
N ARG A 69 -2.01 23.84 1.05
CA ARG A 69 -2.77 22.93 1.94
C ARG A 69 -1.89 22.26 2.99
N TRP A 70 -0.59 22.30 2.80
CA TRP A 70 0.37 21.50 3.53
C TRP A 70 0.94 22.19 4.77
N GLY A 71 0.30 23.28 5.24
CA GLY A 71 0.67 23.94 6.50
C GLY A 71 1.72 25.04 6.38
N GLY A 72 1.91 25.60 5.20
CA GLY A 72 2.74 26.82 5.05
C GLY A 72 2.09 28.02 5.75
N ASP A 73 2.88 28.76 6.54
CA ASP A 73 2.44 30.01 7.13
C ASP A 73 2.04 30.97 6.01
N LYS A 74 0.75 31.27 5.90
CA LYS A 74 0.24 32.25 4.92
C LYS A 74 0.85 33.61 5.09
N GLU A 75 1.35 33.91 6.30
CA GLU A 75 2.07 35.15 6.64
C GLU A 75 3.49 35.22 6.06
N ALA A 76 4.07 34.08 5.64
CA ALA A 76 5.40 34.03 5.03
C ALA A 76 5.39 34.28 3.52
N ARG A 77 4.22 34.35 2.88
CA ARG A 77 4.10 34.66 1.47
C ARG A 77 4.38 36.12 1.19
N LEU A 78 5.19 36.37 0.18
CA LEU A 78 5.44 37.70 -0.30
C LEU A 78 4.31 38.14 -1.24
N ASP A 79 3.64 39.22 -0.89
CA ASP A 79 2.68 39.92 -1.74
C ASP A 79 3.29 41.27 -2.11
N PRO A 80 4.02 41.38 -3.23
CA PRO A 80 4.66 42.60 -3.62
C PRO A 80 3.61 43.66 -3.93
N PRO A 81 3.76 44.89 -3.39
CA PRO A 81 2.88 45.98 -3.75
C PRO A 81 3.02 46.29 -5.25
N SER A 82 1.89 46.42 -5.97
CA SER A 82 1.92 46.83 -7.37
C SER A 82 2.42 48.26 -7.52
N LEU A 83 3.59 48.42 -8.12
CA LEU A 83 4.20 49.73 -8.37
C LEU A 83 3.51 50.44 -9.55
N SER A 84 2.82 49.72 -10.43
CA SER A 84 2.09 50.23 -11.56
C SER A 84 0.88 51.10 -11.17
N GLU A 85 0.34 50.93 -9.95
CA GLU A 85 -0.78 51.74 -9.44
C GLU A 85 -0.39 53.15 -8.97
N THR A 86 0.89 53.52 -9.03
CA THR A 86 1.34 54.85 -8.59
C THR A 86 0.99 55.92 -9.64
N PRO A 87 0.19 56.95 -9.30
CA PRO A 87 -0.50 57.81 -10.31
C PRO A 87 0.39 58.67 -11.21
N MET A 88 1.68 58.78 -10.99
CA MET A 88 2.57 59.61 -11.84
C MET A 88 3.75 58.88 -12.46
N VAL A 89 4.15 57.72 -11.94
CA VAL A 89 5.35 57.01 -12.33
C VAL A 89 5.10 55.53 -12.69
N GLY A 90 3.84 55.08 -12.60
CA GLY A 90 3.49 53.66 -12.84
C GLY A 90 3.98 53.09 -14.16
N GLN A 91 3.86 53.86 -15.26
CA GLN A 91 4.31 53.41 -16.59
C GLN A 91 5.83 53.18 -16.69
N PHE A 92 6.63 53.85 -15.90
CA PHE A 92 8.10 53.66 -15.87
C PHE A 92 8.51 52.50 -14.95
N LEU A 93 7.62 52.08 -14.05
CA LEU A 93 7.88 51.06 -13.04
C LEU A 93 7.31 49.69 -13.44
N GLU A 94 6.57 49.61 -14.55
CA GLU A 94 5.99 48.38 -15.06
C GLU A 94 7.01 47.24 -15.28
N PRO A 95 8.24 47.49 -15.82
CA PRO A 95 9.27 46.46 -15.91
C PRO A 95 9.79 45.98 -14.56
N LEU A 96 9.80 46.86 -13.55
CA LEU A 96 10.19 46.53 -12.18
C LEU A 96 9.10 45.70 -11.46
N ASP A 97 7.84 45.97 -11.73
CA ASP A 97 6.69 45.25 -11.21
C ASP A 97 6.73 43.78 -11.67
N GLY A 98 7.01 43.53 -12.94
CA GLY A 98 7.20 42.20 -13.48
C GLY A 98 8.39 41.44 -12.85
N THR A 99 9.50 42.13 -12.56
CA THR A 99 10.64 41.50 -11.87
C THR A 99 10.36 41.21 -10.40
N LEU A 100 9.70 42.12 -9.70
CA LEU A 100 9.31 41.93 -8.31
C LEU A 100 8.30 40.79 -8.16
N SER A 101 7.30 40.72 -9.04
CA SER A 101 6.34 39.61 -9.08
C SER A 101 7.04 38.27 -9.33
N GLY A 102 7.98 38.23 -10.29
CA GLY A 102 8.75 37.02 -10.57
C GLY A 102 9.61 36.54 -9.41
N VAL A 103 10.22 37.49 -8.65
CA VAL A 103 10.96 37.13 -7.45
C VAL A 103 10.03 36.67 -6.33
N ALA A 104 8.86 37.31 -6.15
CA ALA A 104 7.88 36.89 -5.18
C ALA A 104 7.33 35.48 -5.47
N ASP A 105 7.09 35.19 -6.73
CA ASP A 105 6.62 33.85 -7.16
C ASP A 105 7.65 32.77 -6.82
N VAL A 106 8.94 32.99 -7.09
CA VAL A 106 10.01 32.04 -6.75
C VAL A 106 10.13 31.85 -5.24
N VAL A 107 10.02 32.92 -4.46
CA VAL A 107 10.06 32.83 -2.98
C VAL A 107 8.84 32.10 -2.46
N ASN A 108 7.65 32.37 -2.99
CA ASN A 108 6.43 31.72 -2.59
C ASN A 108 6.45 30.21 -2.94
N GLU A 109 6.98 29.85 -4.12
CA GLU A 109 7.19 28.45 -4.51
C GLU A 109 8.14 27.74 -3.53
N PHE A 110 9.22 28.42 -3.11
CA PHE A 110 10.14 27.87 -2.11
C PHE A 110 9.48 27.71 -0.72
N VAL A 111 8.64 28.65 -0.30
CA VAL A 111 7.88 28.56 0.95
C VAL A 111 6.92 27.38 0.91
N ASP A 112 6.19 27.19 -0.19
CA ASP A 112 5.28 26.08 -0.40
C ASP A 112 6.03 24.73 -0.41
N PHE A 113 7.18 24.66 -1.08
CA PHE A 113 8.06 23.48 -1.04
C PHE A 113 8.52 23.19 0.39
N LYS A 114 8.98 24.17 1.13
CA LYS A 114 9.43 24.00 2.52
C LYS A 114 8.32 23.49 3.44
N ALA A 115 7.08 23.88 3.19
CA ALA A 115 5.92 23.42 3.96
C ALA A 115 5.50 21.98 3.60
N ALA A 116 5.49 21.62 2.33
CA ALA A 116 5.04 20.33 1.84
C ALA A 116 6.08 19.20 2.01
N PHE A 117 7.36 19.55 1.92
CA PHE A 117 8.45 18.58 2.00
C PHE A 117 8.48 17.75 3.30
N PRO A 118 8.33 18.33 4.51
CA PRO A 118 8.24 17.54 5.74
C PRO A 118 7.05 16.58 5.73
N VAL A 119 5.91 17.03 5.23
CA VAL A 119 4.70 16.18 5.15
C VAL A 119 4.93 14.98 4.23
N ALA A 120 5.56 15.18 3.07
CA ALA A 120 5.92 14.08 2.19
C ALA A 120 6.92 13.13 2.84
N LEU A 121 7.92 13.67 3.55
CA LEU A 121 8.92 12.89 4.28
C LEU A 121 8.27 12.01 5.35
N ASP A 122 7.28 12.49 6.09
CA ASP A 122 6.57 11.71 7.10
C ASP A 122 5.93 10.46 6.50
N PHE A 123 5.34 10.57 5.31
CA PHE A 123 4.78 9.42 4.59
C PHE A 123 5.87 8.44 4.14
N PHE A 124 7.02 8.92 3.66
CA PHE A 124 8.13 8.04 3.28
C PHE A 124 8.77 7.35 4.50
N VAL A 125 8.91 8.05 5.61
CA VAL A 125 9.38 7.48 6.88
C VAL A 125 8.42 6.41 7.38
N ALA A 126 7.11 6.67 7.36
CA ALA A 126 6.09 5.67 7.72
C ALA A 126 6.16 4.43 6.82
N ALA A 127 6.31 4.61 5.50
CA ALA A 127 6.52 3.51 4.56
C ALA A 127 7.82 2.73 4.86
N GLY A 128 8.91 3.42 5.21
CA GLY A 128 10.18 2.82 5.58
C GLY A 128 10.09 1.96 6.84
N TRP A 129 9.43 2.43 7.89
CA TRP A 129 9.17 1.65 9.10
C TRP A 129 8.28 0.45 8.83
N ALA A 130 7.23 0.61 8.03
CA ALA A 130 6.37 -0.50 7.63
C ALA A 130 7.15 -1.56 6.83
N LEU A 131 8.09 -1.15 5.96
CA LEU A 131 8.97 -2.06 5.24
C LEU A 131 9.89 -2.84 6.18
N ALA A 132 10.46 -2.17 7.19
CA ALA A 132 11.28 -2.83 8.21
C ALA A 132 10.50 -3.91 8.97
N VAL A 133 9.21 -3.70 9.22
CA VAL A 133 8.33 -4.70 9.84
C VAL A 133 7.90 -5.78 8.83
N ALA A 134 7.73 -5.44 7.55
CA ALA A 134 7.34 -6.39 6.50
C ALA A 134 8.34 -7.55 6.33
N VAL A 135 9.63 -7.28 6.51
CA VAL A 135 10.68 -8.30 6.35
C VAL A 135 10.53 -9.46 7.34
N PRO A 136 10.51 -9.25 8.68
CA PRO A 136 10.33 -10.36 9.62
C PRO A 136 8.97 -11.05 9.47
N VAL A 137 7.90 -10.31 9.20
CA VAL A 137 6.57 -10.88 8.95
C VAL A 137 6.59 -11.76 7.68
N GLY A 138 7.25 -11.31 6.62
CA GLY A 138 7.42 -12.09 5.39
C GLY A 138 8.18 -13.40 5.62
N LEU A 139 9.23 -13.37 6.44
CA LEU A 139 9.97 -14.57 6.84
C LEU A 139 9.06 -15.56 7.60
N ILE A 140 8.26 -15.08 8.56
CA ILE A 140 7.32 -15.93 9.30
C ILE A 140 6.31 -16.59 8.36
N VAL A 141 5.77 -15.83 7.39
CA VAL A 141 4.85 -16.36 6.37
C VAL A 141 5.53 -17.42 5.50
N LEU A 142 6.75 -17.19 5.05
CA LEU A 142 7.52 -18.13 4.24
C LEU A 142 7.82 -19.43 5.00
N PHE A 143 8.32 -19.33 6.24
CA PHE A 143 8.60 -20.51 7.07
C PHE A 143 7.33 -21.27 7.43
N GLY A 144 6.24 -20.57 7.77
CA GLY A 144 4.95 -21.17 8.04
C GLY A 144 4.41 -21.96 6.83
N ASN A 145 4.51 -21.39 5.63
CA ASN A 145 4.13 -22.07 4.39
C ASN A 145 4.99 -23.29 4.10
N ALA A 146 6.30 -23.18 4.29
CA ALA A 146 7.22 -24.30 4.06
C ALA A 146 6.95 -25.47 5.03
N TRP A 147 6.67 -25.17 6.29
CA TRP A 147 6.34 -26.20 7.29
C TRP A 147 5.01 -26.87 7.00
N GLU A 148 3.96 -26.11 6.71
CA GLU A 148 2.66 -26.67 6.38
C GLU A 148 2.68 -27.52 5.13
N SER A 149 3.46 -27.14 4.11
CA SER A 149 3.62 -27.95 2.90
C SER A 149 4.30 -29.30 3.18
N LYS A 150 5.27 -29.34 4.10
CA LYS A 150 5.91 -30.57 4.55
C LYS A 150 4.94 -31.46 5.33
N ARG A 151 4.14 -30.90 6.23
CA ARG A 151 3.11 -31.66 6.97
C ARG A 151 2.08 -32.27 6.06
N ARG A 152 1.53 -31.51 5.12
CA ARG A 152 0.57 -32.01 4.13
C ARG A 152 1.16 -33.15 3.27
N LYS A 153 2.41 -33.03 2.82
CA LYS A 153 3.09 -34.10 2.08
C LYS A 153 3.24 -35.37 2.91
N ALA A 154 3.54 -35.26 4.19
CA ALA A 154 3.63 -36.40 5.11
C ALA A 154 2.27 -37.08 5.32
N GLU A 155 1.23 -36.29 5.53
CA GLU A 155 -0.17 -36.80 5.65
C GLU A 155 -0.62 -37.53 4.38
N PHE A 156 -0.37 -36.94 3.21
CA PHE A 156 -0.67 -37.62 1.93
C PHE A 156 0.13 -38.90 1.73
N ALA A 157 1.37 -38.95 2.17
CA ALA A 157 2.19 -40.16 2.10
C ALA A 157 1.68 -41.25 3.04
N ALA A 158 1.21 -40.89 4.24
CA ALA A 158 0.60 -41.81 5.19
C ALA A 158 -0.71 -42.38 4.62
N SER A 159 -1.61 -41.51 4.15
CA SER A 159 -2.88 -41.96 3.55
C SER A 159 -2.70 -42.88 2.32
N ARG A 160 -1.66 -42.64 1.51
CA ARG A 160 -1.32 -43.50 0.40
C ARG A 160 -0.86 -44.90 0.86
N LYS A 161 -0.10 -45.00 1.96
CA LYS A 161 0.31 -46.25 2.53
C LYS A 161 -0.89 -47.04 3.09
N GLU A 162 -1.77 -46.37 3.81
CA GLU A 162 -3.01 -46.99 4.31
C GLU A 162 -3.89 -47.53 3.18
N LEU A 163 -4.06 -46.71 2.12
CA LEU A 163 -4.81 -47.17 0.94
C LEU A 163 -4.16 -48.40 0.24
N ALA A 164 -2.82 -48.42 0.20
CA ALA A 164 -2.10 -49.56 -0.37
C ALA A 164 -2.28 -50.83 0.50
N GLN A 165 -2.24 -50.70 1.82
CA GLN A 165 -2.51 -51.79 2.76
C GLN A 165 -3.92 -52.30 2.65
N LEU A 166 -4.93 -51.44 2.65
CA LEU A 166 -6.33 -51.83 2.47
C LEU A 166 -6.57 -52.52 1.15
N ARG A 167 -5.91 -52.10 0.07
CA ARG A 167 -5.99 -52.80 -1.23
C ARG A 167 -5.37 -54.20 -1.16
N ALA A 168 -4.21 -54.35 -0.51
CA ALA A 168 -3.57 -55.62 -0.34
C ALA A 168 -4.43 -56.60 0.50
N GLU A 169 -5.05 -56.12 1.57
CA GLU A 169 -5.98 -56.86 2.40
C GLU A 169 -7.23 -57.28 1.60
N LEU A 170 -7.79 -56.36 0.82
CA LEU A 170 -8.96 -56.64 -0.02
C LEU A 170 -8.63 -57.67 -1.09
N ASP A 171 -7.47 -57.65 -1.70
CA ASP A 171 -7.02 -58.62 -2.67
C ASP A 171 -6.80 -60.00 -2.03
N SER A 172 -6.27 -60.03 -0.79
CA SER A 172 -6.12 -61.30 -0.04
C SER A 172 -7.47 -61.91 0.34
N VAL A 173 -8.43 -61.09 0.74
CA VAL A 173 -9.82 -61.56 1.02
C VAL A 173 -10.50 -62.02 -0.24
N LYS A 174 -10.36 -61.34 -1.37
CA LYS A 174 -10.87 -61.81 -2.67
C LYS A 174 -10.30 -63.17 -3.07
N GLN A 175 -9.03 -63.39 -2.86
CA GLN A 175 -8.37 -64.67 -3.11
C GLN A 175 -8.92 -65.77 -2.20
N HIS A 176 -9.14 -65.47 -0.91
CA HIS A 176 -9.67 -66.45 0.06
C HIS A 176 -11.12 -66.82 -0.19
N VAL A 177 -11.95 -65.87 -0.64
CA VAL A 177 -13.39 -66.08 -0.93
C VAL A 177 -13.62 -66.62 -2.32
N GLY A 178 -12.57 -66.84 -3.13
CA GLY A 178 -12.69 -67.41 -4.47
C GLY A 178 -13.42 -66.48 -5.45
N TYR A 179 -13.45 -65.19 -5.18
CA TYR A 179 -14.08 -64.19 -6.04
C TYR A 179 -13.31 -64.09 -7.36
N ARG A 180 -13.70 -64.83 -8.35
CA ARG A 180 -13.17 -64.66 -9.70
C ARG A 180 -13.74 -63.42 -10.30
N SER A 181 -12.87 -62.45 -10.52
CA SER A 181 -13.25 -61.21 -11.21
C SER A 181 -13.83 -61.54 -12.56
N GLY A 182 -15.05 -61.06 -12.88
CA GLY A 182 -15.76 -61.35 -14.13
C GLY A 182 -15.09 -60.83 -15.42
N ALA A 183 -13.80 -60.56 -15.40
CA ALA A 183 -12.99 -60.16 -16.54
C ALA A 183 -12.52 -61.37 -17.40
N ASP A 184 -12.70 -62.63 -16.89
CA ASP A 184 -12.30 -63.83 -17.61
C ASP A 184 -13.47 -64.46 -18.35
N ILE A 185 -14.59 -63.78 -18.57
CA ILE A 185 -15.76 -64.28 -19.32
C ILE A 185 -15.99 -63.30 -20.51
N ILE A 186 -15.06 -63.24 -21.44
CA ILE A 186 -15.29 -62.88 -22.84
C ILE A 186 -14.25 -63.56 -23.71
#